data_7c46517017e9d1c9ac6afdb52b9f24fc
#
_entry.id   7c46517017e9d1c9ac6afdb52b9f24fc
#
_cell.length_a   1.000
_cell.length_b   1.000
_cell.length_c   1.000
_cell.angle_alpha   90.00
_cell.angle_beta   90.00
_cell.angle_gamma   90.00
#
_symmetry.space_group_name_H-M   'P 1'
#
loop_
_entity.id
_entity.type
_entity.pdbx_description
1 polymer ?
#
loop_
_entity_poly.entity_id
_entity_poly.type
_entity_poly.pdbx_seq_one_letter_code
_entity_poly.pdbx_strand_id
1 'polypeptide(L)'
;FLRTNEIGEQGSTFSASDQIFSLGIGRLLMQNLSFGVNLKFLNSNYDSYSSYALISNVSSTYFNNDKTFTTTLLLKNLGKQINSYSSFQEEVPFEIQFGLSKKLEHLPFRYSLVLQHLNSYDISNDYSLNSFTNNETGEIEFQDESIAKTLLRHVVIGGELNLFKENFFIRGGFNFQRRFDMTIDSYSGMVGFSFGLGINVSKIKFSYSRSSYHLSGNLNTFSINTNLSNFGI
;
A
#
# COMPACT_ATOMS: atom_id res chain seq x y z
N PHE A 1 -17.91 -18.27 -3.77
CA PHE A 1 -17.50 -18.69 -5.13
C PHE A 1 -18.11 -20.04 -5.47
N LEU A 2 -18.37 -20.30 -6.76
CA LEU A 2 -18.82 -21.60 -7.27
C LEU A 2 -17.57 -22.44 -7.62
N ARG A 3 -17.51 -23.68 -7.14
CA ARG A 3 -16.53 -24.63 -7.63
C ARG A 3 -16.89 -25.03 -9.05
N THR A 4 -15.91 -25.05 -9.92
CA THR A 4 -16.06 -25.52 -11.29
C THR A 4 -14.97 -26.56 -11.53
N ASN A 5 -15.35 -27.73 -12.05
CA ASN A 5 -14.37 -28.73 -12.45
C ASN A 5 -13.71 -28.38 -13.79
N GLU A 6 -12.73 -29.19 -14.21
CA GLU A 6 -11.97 -28.99 -15.46
C GLU A 6 -12.85 -29.01 -16.73
N ILE A 7 -14.04 -29.58 -16.65
CA ILE A 7 -15.01 -29.65 -17.76
C ILE A 7 -16.11 -28.60 -17.67
N GLY A 8 -16.00 -27.63 -16.74
CA GLY A 8 -16.92 -26.52 -16.61
C GLY A 8 -18.22 -26.81 -15.83
N GLU A 9 -18.37 -27.99 -15.25
CA GLU A 9 -19.53 -28.32 -14.42
C GLU A 9 -19.46 -27.60 -13.07
N GLN A 10 -20.57 -26.98 -12.69
CA GLN A 10 -20.70 -26.24 -11.44
C GLN A 10 -20.99 -27.20 -10.28
N GLY A 11 -20.16 -27.09 -9.25
CA GLY A 11 -20.30 -27.88 -8.02
C GLY A 11 -20.82 -27.05 -6.83
N SER A 12 -20.36 -27.39 -5.62
CA SER A 12 -20.69 -26.68 -4.39
C SER A 12 -20.07 -25.28 -4.33
N THR A 13 -20.64 -24.41 -3.53
CA THR A 13 -20.04 -23.09 -3.24
C THR A 13 -18.97 -23.19 -2.15
N PHE A 14 -17.96 -22.32 -2.23
CA PHE A 14 -16.97 -22.12 -1.18
C PHE A 14 -16.81 -20.63 -0.84
N SER A 15 -16.30 -20.34 0.34
CA SER A 15 -15.99 -18.99 0.77
C SER A 15 -14.47 -18.77 0.81
N ALA A 16 -14.06 -17.52 0.52
CA ALA A 16 -12.71 -17.04 0.70
C ALA A 16 -12.79 -15.73 1.49
N SER A 17 -12.02 -15.61 2.56
CA SER A 17 -12.02 -14.42 3.41
C SER A 17 -10.71 -14.23 4.13
N ASP A 18 -10.26 -12.98 4.18
CA ASP A 18 -9.12 -12.53 4.96
C ASP A 18 -9.60 -11.58 6.07
N GLN A 19 -9.14 -11.83 7.28
CA GLN A 19 -9.45 -11.03 8.46
C GLN A 19 -8.14 -10.56 9.10
N ILE A 20 -8.05 -9.26 9.41
CA ILE A 20 -6.88 -8.68 10.05
C ILE A 20 -7.33 -7.98 11.33
N PHE A 21 -6.76 -8.42 12.45
CA PHE A 21 -6.85 -7.72 13.73
C PHE A 21 -5.55 -6.97 13.96
N SER A 22 -5.65 -5.68 14.26
CA SER A 22 -4.50 -4.79 14.38
C SER A 22 -4.56 -4.00 15.68
N LEU A 23 -3.44 -4.02 16.42
CA LEU A 23 -3.26 -3.23 17.63
C LEU A 23 -1.97 -2.42 17.51
N GLY A 24 -2.07 -1.10 17.67
CA GLY A 24 -0.94 -0.19 17.55
C GLY A 24 -0.73 0.66 18.79
N ILE A 25 0.52 0.92 19.11
CA ILE A 25 0.94 1.87 20.13
C ILE A 25 1.97 2.82 19.56
N GLY A 26 1.84 4.10 19.86
CA GLY A 26 2.80 5.13 19.49
C GLY A 26 3.13 6.02 20.69
N ARG A 27 4.39 6.39 20.81
CA ARG A 27 4.88 7.27 21.88
C ARG A 27 5.83 8.32 21.33
N LEU A 28 5.70 9.53 21.86
CA LEU A 28 6.67 10.60 21.66
C LEU A 28 7.90 10.32 22.54
N LEU A 29 9.05 10.07 21.92
CA LEU A 29 10.31 9.82 22.63
C LEU A 29 11.04 11.14 22.95
N MET A 30 10.97 12.10 22.03
CA MET A 30 11.54 13.45 22.13
C MET A 30 10.52 14.45 21.58
N GLN A 31 10.74 15.74 21.78
CA GLN A 31 9.81 16.79 21.33
C GLN A 31 9.41 16.65 19.84
N ASN A 32 10.33 16.16 19.03
CA ASN A 32 10.19 16.10 17.56
C ASN A 32 10.25 14.67 17.00
N LEU A 33 10.38 13.66 17.86
CA LEU A 33 10.58 12.26 17.44
C LEU A 33 9.57 11.35 18.13
N SER A 34 8.76 10.67 17.34
CA SER A 34 7.84 9.63 17.79
C SER A 34 8.26 8.26 17.30
N PHE A 35 7.90 7.24 18.06
CA PHE A 35 8.12 5.85 17.74
C PHE A 35 6.80 5.10 17.83
N GLY A 36 6.54 4.19 16.90
CA GLY A 36 5.32 3.42 16.86
C GLY A 36 5.55 1.96 16.51
N VAL A 37 4.75 1.10 17.11
CA VAL A 37 4.71 -0.33 16.83
C VAL A 37 3.25 -0.71 16.57
N ASN A 38 3.01 -1.52 15.55
CA ASN A 38 1.72 -2.07 15.23
C ASN A 38 1.84 -3.58 15.08
N LEU A 39 1.05 -4.33 15.83
CA LEU A 39 0.94 -5.78 15.74
C LEU A 39 -0.32 -6.13 14.96
N LYS A 40 -0.22 -7.08 14.04
CA LYS A 40 -1.30 -7.56 13.21
C LYS A 40 -1.39 -9.07 13.30
N PHE A 41 -2.58 -9.56 13.53
CA PHE A 41 -2.92 -10.97 13.39
C PHE A 41 -3.76 -11.11 12.12
N LEU A 42 -3.23 -11.86 11.16
CA LEU A 42 -3.92 -12.21 9.91
C LEU A 42 -4.50 -13.61 10.05
N ASN A 43 -5.77 -13.75 9.75
CA ASN A 43 -6.47 -15.02 9.60
C ASN A 43 -7.05 -15.08 8.19
N SER A 44 -6.64 -16.05 7.42
CA SER A 44 -7.03 -16.25 6.04
C SER A 44 -7.65 -17.62 5.86
N ASN A 45 -8.85 -17.66 5.30
CA ASN A 45 -9.61 -18.88 5.09
C ASN A 45 -10.02 -18.96 3.63
N TYR A 46 -9.62 -20.04 2.98
CA TYR A 46 -9.99 -20.37 1.61
C TYR A 46 -10.54 -21.79 1.58
N ASP A 47 -11.86 -21.91 1.40
CA ASP A 47 -12.55 -23.19 1.40
C ASP A 47 -12.33 -23.98 2.71
N SER A 48 -11.63 -25.11 2.63
CA SER A 48 -11.23 -25.95 3.76
C SER A 48 -9.83 -25.64 4.33
N TYR A 49 -9.12 -24.70 3.71
CA TYR A 49 -7.76 -24.31 4.10
C TYR A 49 -7.76 -23.06 4.96
N SER A 50 -6.97 -23.05 6.01
CA SER A 50 -6.78 -21.87 6.86
C SER A 50 -5.31 -21.56 7.07
N SER A 51 -4.98 -20.29 7.15
CA SER A 51 -3.63 -19.80 7.41
C SER A 51 -3.66 -18.66 8.43
N TYR A 52 -2.66 -18.62 9.30
CA TYR A 52 -2.49 -17.58 10.30
C TYR A 52 -1.10 -16.98 10.20
N ALA A 53 -1.01 -15.67 10.31
CA ALA A 53 0.26 -14.96 10.37
C ALA A 53 0.27 -13.91 11.49
N LEU A 54 1.41 -13.78 12.15
CA LEU A 54 1.68 -12.70 13.10
C LEU A 54 2.71 -11.76 12.48
N ILE A 55 2.33 -10.51 12.35
CA ILE A 55 3.07 -9.49 11.62
C ILE A 55 3.21 -8.24 12.48
N SER A 56 4.35 -7.59 12.43
CA SER A 56 4.61 -6.32 13.12
C SER A 56 5.07 -5.26 12.13
N ASN A 57 4.67 -4.02 12.37
CA ASN A 57 5.25 -2.85 11.73
C ASN A 57 5.90 -1.98 12.81
N VAL A 58 7.07 -1.44 12.50
CA VAL A 58 7.82 -0.55 13.41
C VAL A 58 8.12 0.74 12.66
N SER A 59 7.84 1.88 13.28
CA SER A 59 8.05 3.18 12.65
C SER A 59 8.74 4.18 13.58
N SER A 60 9.53 5.03 12.97
CA SER A 60 10.10 6.22 13.62
C SER A 60 9.76 7.44 12.78
N THR A 61 9.17 8.46 13.40
CA THR A 61 8.72 9.67 12.71
C THR A 61 9.30 10.90 13.38
N TYR A 62 10.03 11.67 12.59
CA TYR A 62 10.49 13.00 12.95
C TYR A 62 9.57 14.06 12.36
N PHE A 63 9.29 15.12 13.10
CA PHE A 63 8.55 16.28 12.64
C PHE A 63 9.15 17.57 13.23
N ASN A 64 9.13 18.66 12.46
CA ASN A 64 9.56 19.96 12.96
C ASN A 64 8.53 20.54 13.95
N ASN A 65 8.92 21.59 14.68
CA ASN A 65 8.08 22.18 15.73
C ASN A 65 6.70 22.62 15.22
N ASP A 66 6.61 23.14 14.00
CA ASP A 66 5.37 23.62 13.39
C ASP A 66 4.58 22.51 12.69
N LYS A 67 5.09 21.26 12.73
CA LYS A 67 4.51 20.08 12.04
C LYS A 67 4.25 20.30 10.54
N THR A 68 4.99 21.23 9.95
CA THR A 68 4.94 21.48 8.51
C THR A 68 5.77 20.48 7.74
N PHE A 69 6.87 19.99 8.31
CA PHE A 69 7.73 18.96 7.73
C PHE A 69 7.68 17.69 8.59
N THR A 70 7.54 16.55 7.94
CA THR A 70 7.53 15.24 8.59
C THR A 70 8.32 14.26 7.74
N THR A 71 9.15 13.44 8.39
CA THR A 71 9.82 12.31 7.76
C THR A 71 9.64 11.05 8.60
N THR A 72 9.50 9.91 7.97
CA THR A 72 9.21 8.63 8.62
C THR A 72 10.03 7.52 7.99
N LEU A 73 10.67 6.72 8.83
CA LEU A 73 11.21 5.42 8.49
C LEU A 73 10.24 4.34 8.99
N LEU A 74 9.85 3.42 8.13
CA LEU A 74 8.93 2.33 8.43
C LEU A 74 9.53 0.99 8.02
N LEU A 75 9.63 0.08 8.98
CA LEU A 75 9.88 -1.34 8.77
C LEU A 75 8.52 -2.05 8.80
N LYS A 76 8.13 -2.58 7.66
CA LYS A 76 6.80 -3.11 7.44
C LYS A 76 6.85 -4.64 7.30
N ASN A 77 5.83 -5.30 7.84
CA ASN A 77 5.65 -6.73 7.71
C ASN A 77 6.79 -7.58 8.32
N LEU A 78 7.31 -7.14 9.46
CA LEU A 78 8.21 -7.96 10.28
C LEU A 78 7.39 -9.10 10.90
N GLY A 79 7.53 -10.31 10.44
CA GLY A 79 6.75 -11.44 10.96
C GLY A 79 6.87 -12.69 10.12
N LYS A 80 6.03 -13.64 10.47
CA LYS A 80 5.99 -14.93 9.78
C LYS A 80 4.59 -15.54 9.81
N GLN A 81 4.33 -16.39 8.86
CA GLN A 81 3.19 -17.29 8.88
C GLN A 81 3.38 -18.33 9.99
N ILE A 82 2.36 -18.51 10.84
CA ILE A 82 2.39 -19.48 11.96
C ILE A 82 1.83 -20.81 11.49
N ASN A 83 0.75 -20.75 10.71
CA ASN A 83 0.12 -21.92 10.09
C ASN A 83 -0.08 -21.63 8.61
N SER A 84 0.33 -22.56 7.76
CA SER A 84 0.23 -22.45 6.31
C SER A 84 -0.97 -23.26 5.78
N TYR A 85 -1.45 -22.92 4.60
CA TYR A 85 -2.50 -23.68 3.90
C TYR A 85 -2.05 -25.09 3.52
N SER A 86 -0.75 -25.28 3.36
CA SER A 86 -0.12 -26.55 2.96
C SER A 86 1.14 -26.79 3.78
N SER A 87 1.94 -27.77 3.41
CA SER A 87 3.25 -28.04 4.01
C SER A 87 4.30 -26.94 3.74
N PHE A 88 4.02 -26.00 2.84
CA PHE A 88 4.90 -24.87 2.52
C PHE A 88 4.49 -23.63 3.34
N GLN A 89 5.47 -23.02 4.02
CA GLN A 89 5.31 -21.72 4.63
C GLN A 89 5.63 -20.63 3.60
N GLU A 90 4.73 -19.67 3.45
CA GLU A 90 4.93 -18.49 2.64
C GLU A 90 5.64 -17.42 3.46
N GLU A 91 6.63 -16.77 2.85
CA GLU A 91 7.30 -15.65 3.47
C GLU A 91 6.41 -14.42 3.47
N VAL A 92 6.34 -13.74 4.62
CA VAL A 92 5.68 -12.44 4.71
C VAL A 92 6.57 -11.40 4.02
N PRO A 93 6.06 -10.64 3.05
CA PRO A 93 6.87 -9.70 2.28
C PRO A 93 7.34 -8.53 3.15
N PHE A 94 8.55 -8.65 3.70
CA PHE A 94 9.21 -7.59 4.46
C PHE A 94 9.52 -6.40 3.55
N GLU A 95 9.31 -5.20 4.07
CA GLU A 95 9.50 -3.98 3.31
C GLU A 95 10.04 -2.85 4.18
N ILE A 96 11.03 -2.12 3.65
CA ILE A 96 11.55 -0.87 4.22
C ILE A 96 11.00 0.29 3.40
N GLN A 97 10.34 1.24 4.08
CA GLN A 97 9.83 2.45 3.47
C GLN A 97 10.42 3.70 4.14
N PHE A 98 10.69 4.71 3.34
CA PHE A 98 11.03 6.04 3.81
C PHE A 98 10.06 7.05 3.23
N GLY A 99 9.45 7.86 4.08
CA GLY A 99 8.49 8.86 3.67
C GLY A 99 8.87 10.25 4.14
N LEU A 100 8.58 11.24 3.33
CA LEU A 100 8.65 12.64 3.71
C LEU A 100 7.41 13.39 3.25
N SER A 101 7.00 14.38 4.03
CA SER A 101 5.93 15.29 3.63
C SER A 101 6.21 16.71 4.11
N LYS A 102 5.78 17.69 3.33
CA LYS A 102 5.88 19.10 3.69
C LYS A 102 4.59 19.84 3.36
N LYS A 103 4.06 20.55 4.34
CA LYS A 103 2.96 21.51 4.18
C LYS A 103 3.56 22.85 3.76
N LEU A 104 3.01 23.47 2.76
CA LEU A 104 3.42 24.81 2.32
C LEU A 104 2.88 25.85 3.31
N GLU A 105 3.70 26.85 3.62
CA GLU A 105 3.37 27.86 4.65
C GLU A 105 2.20 28.75 4.25
N HIS A 106 2.13 29.12 2.98
CA HIS A 106 1.13 30.07 2.47
C HIS A 106 0.01 29.43 1.65
N LEU A 107 0.03 28.11 1.50
CA LEU A 107 -0.96 27.36 0.73
C LEU A 107 -1.53 26.20 1.56
N PRO A 108 -2.81 25.93 1.45
CA PRO A 108 -3.43 24.80 2.14
C PRO A 108 -3.06 23.46 1.48
N PHE A 109 -1.82 23.34 1.03
CA PHE A 109 -1.32 22.17 0.29
C PHE A 109 -0.16 21.49 1.01
N ARG A 110 -0.20 20.18 1.07
CA ARG A 110 0.86 19.29 1.57
C ARG A 110 1.24 18.33 0.45
N TYR A 111 2.52 18.29 0.10
CA TYR A 111 3.04 17.23 -0.77
C TYR A 111 3.71 16.12 0.05
N SER A 112 3.78 14.94 -0.51
CA SER A 112 4.44 13.78 0.07
C SER A 112 5.22 13.00 -0.98
N LEU A 113 6.31 12.41 -0.54
CA LEU A 113 7.14 11.48 -1.29
C LEU A 113 7.34 10.25 -0.41
N VAL A 114 7.12 9.07 -0.96
CA VAL A 114 7.41 7.80 -0.30
C VAL A 114 8.34 7.01 -1.21
N LEU A 115 9.42 6.53 -0.62
CA LEU A 115 10.31 5.53 -1.20
C LEU A 115 9.95 4.19 -0.59
N GLN A 116 9.54 3.24 -1.41
CA GLN A 116 9.09 1.90 -1.01
C GLN A 116 10.08 0.84 -1.44
N HIS A 117 10.00 -0.36 -0.83
CA HIS A 117 10.84 -1.53 -1.15
C HIS A 117 12.36 -1.26 -1.09
N LEU A 118 12.82 -0.43 -0.14
CA LEU A 118 14.25 -0.06 -0.02
C LEU A 118 15.15 -1.23 0.38
N ASN A 119 14.58 -2.37 0.72
CA ASN A 119 15.27 -3.63 1.01
C ASN A 119 15.66 -4.43 -0.24
N SER A 120 15.16 -4.06 -1.43
CA SER A 120 15.47 -4.71 -2.71
C SER A 120 15.76 -3.63 -3.74
N TYR A 121 16.80 -3.80 -4.55
CA TYR A 121 17.12 -2.87 -5.63
C TYR A 121 16.23 -3.08 -6.85
N ASP A 122 16.05 -4.33 -7.23
CA ASP A 122 15.19 -4.70 -8.35
C ASP A 122 13.86 -5.25 -7.83
N ILE A 123 12.80 -4.57 -8.17
CA ILE A 123 11.42 -4.92 -7.88
C ILE A 123 10.60 -5.06 -9.16
N SER A 124 11.26 -5.20 -10.30
CA SER A 124 10.59 -5.51 -11.56
C SER A 124 10.01 -6.92 -11.52
N ASN A 125 8.89 -7.12 -12.20
CA ASN A 125 8.40 -8.47 -12.45
C ASN A 125 9.19 -9.07 -13.63
N ASP A 126 9.83 -10.23 -13.41
CA ASP A 126 10.54 -10.98 -14.47
C ASP A 126 9.62 -11.35 -15.66
N TYR A 127 8.31 -11.32 -15.44
CA TYR A 127 7.28 -11.49 -16.49
C TYR A 127 6.87 -10.16 -17.14
N SER A 128 7.66 -9.09 -16.96
CA SER A 128 7.37 -7.83 -17.63
C SER A 128 7.34 -8.04 -19.14
N LEU A 129 6.37 -7.41 -19.79
CA LEU A 129 6.08 -7.47 -21.23
C LEU A 129 7.23 -7.01 -22.16
N ASN A 130 8.45 -6.91 -21.63
CA ASN A 130 9.66 -6.52 -22.34
C ASN A 130 10.41 -7.74 -22.92
N SER A 131 9.82 -8.93 -22.89
CA SER A 131 10.36 -10.06 -23.63
C SER A 131 9.97 -9.96 -25.11
N PHE A 132 10.94 -10.02 -25.99
CA PHE A 132 10.70 -10.15 -27.42
C PHE A 132 11.34 -11.44 -27.93
N THR A 133 10.69 -12.08 -28.87
CA THR A 133 11.28 -13.24 -29.54
C THR A 133 12.28 -12.73 -30.58
N ASN A 134 13.54 -13.06 -30.43
CA ASN A 134 14.54 -12.78 -31.45
C ASN A 134 14.16 -13.57 -32.71
N ASN A 135 13.87 -12.85 -33.78
CA ASN A 135 13.42 -13.48 -35.03
C ASN A 135 14.50 -14.32 -35.74
N GLU A 136 15.76 -14.15 -35.34
CA GLU A 136 16.89 -14.90 -35.93
C GLU A 136 17.20 -16.19 -35.15
N THR A 137 17.09 -16.16 -33.82
CA THR A 137 17.47 -17.30 -32.96
C THR A 137 16.22 -18.06 -32.44
N GLY A 138 15.01 -17.45 -32.45
CA GLY A 138 13.81 -18.00 -31.87
C GLY A 138 13.81 -17.97 -30.35
N GLU A 139 14.83 -17.39 -29.71
CA GLU A 139 14.95 -17.29 -28.25
C GLU A 139 14.17 -16.09 -27.72
N ILE A 140 13.67 -16.23 -26.50
CA ILE A 140 13.01 -15.12 -25.78
C ILE A 140 14.13 -14.29 -25.14
N GLU A 141 14.32 -13.09 -25.63
CA GLU A 141 15.24 -12.12 -25.06
C GLU A 141 14.48 -11.14 -24.17
N PHE A 142 15.05 -10.82 -23.00
CA PHE A 142 14.53 -9.81 -22.10
C PHE A 142 15.28 -8.51 -22.33
N GLN A 143 14.54 -7.43 -22.53
CA GLN A 143 15.15 -6.11 -22.62
C GLN A 143 15.45 -5.59 -21.21
N ASP A 144 16.71 -5.31 -20.92
CA ASP A 144 17.11 -4.70 -19.66
C ASP A 144 16.38 -3.39 -19.43
N GLU A 145 15.78 -3.27 -18.26
CA GLU A 145 15.08 -2.06 -17.87
C GLU A 145 16.10 -0.93 -17.59
N SER A 146 15.78 0.29 -17.98
CA SER A 146 16.65 1.42 -17.68
C SER A 146 16.73 1.66 -16.16
N ILE A 147 17.92 2.02 -15.65
CA ILE A 147 18.17 2.35 -14.25
C ILE A 147 17.14 3.39 -13.72
N ALA A 148 16.79 4.37 -14.55
CA ALA A 148 15.81 5.38 -14.19
C ALA A 148 14.41 4.78 -13.92
N LYS A 149 13.98 3.81 -14.72
CA LYS A 149 12.69 3.15 -14.54
C LYS A 149 12.70 2.25 -13.29
N THR A 150 13.80 1.52 -13.05
CA THR A 150 14.00 0.73 -11.82
C THR A 150 13.92 1.61 -10.58
N LEU A 151 14.62 2.75 -10.56
CA LEU A 151 14.54 3.70 -9.44
C LEU A 151 13.16 4.33 -9.26
N LEU A 152 12.47 4.66 -10.35
CA LEU A 152 11.11 5.22 -10.29
C LEU A 152 10.09 4.24 -9.70
N ARG A 153 10.28 2.92 -9.84
CA ARG A 153 9.42 1.91 -9.21
C ARG A 153 9.33 2.05 -7.70
N HIS A 154 10.41 2.53 -7.08
CA HIS A 154 10.43 2.79 -5.64
C HIS A 154 9.66 4.03 -5.23
N VAL A 155 9.26 4.89 -6.16
CA VAL A 155 8.72 6.23 -5.88
C VAL A 155 7.20 6.23 -5.89
N VAL A 156 6.62 6.78 -4.82
CA VAL A 156 5.20 7.15 -4.74
C VAL A 156 5.13 8.64 -4.37
N ILE A 157 4.40 9.40 -5.16
CA ILE A 157 4.16 10.82 -4.90
C ILE A 157 2.71 11.07 -4.51
N GLY A 158 2.48 12.06 -3.66
CA GLY A 158 1.15 12.41 -3.22
C GLY A 158 1.01 13.90 -2.90
N GLY A 159 -0.23 14.35 -2.93
CA GLY A 159 -0.62 15.69 -2.54
C GLY A 159 -1.93 15.68 -1.77
N GLU A 160 -2.03 16.57 -0.81
CA GLU A 160 -3.23 16.81 -0.01
C GLU A 160 -3.53 18.31 0.00
N LEU A 161 -4.74 18.66 -0.41
CA LEU A 161 -5.28 20.01 -0.32
C LEU A 161 -6.24 20.06 0.86
N ASN A 162 -5.95 20.95 1.84
CA ASN A 162 -6.73 21.13 3.05
C ASN A 162 -7.59 22.38 2.91
N LEU A 163 -8.90 22.22 2.93
CA LEU A 163 -9.87 23.30 2.76
C LEU A 163 -10.70 23.51 4.03
N PHE A 164 -11.34 24.68 4.13
CA PHE A 164 -12.26 24.99 5.22
C PHE A 164 -11.68 24.77 6.63
N LYS A 165 -10.47 25.32 6.88
CA LYS A 165 -9.76 25.18 8.17
C LYS A 165 -9.51 23.72 8.57
N GLU A 166 -9.07 22.93 7.60
CA GLU A 166 -8.74 21.51 7.77
C GLU A 166 -9.97 20.59 8.05
N ASN A 167 -11.16 21.04 7.67
CA ASN A 167 -12.35 20.21 7.77
C ASN A 167 -12.62 19.38 6.51
N PHE A 168 -12.08 19.78 5.36
CA PHE A 168 -12.24 19.08 4.10
C PHE A 168 -10.89 18.84 3.42
N PHE A 169 -10.65 17.60 2.97
CA PHE A 169 -9.40 17.17 2.37
C PHE A 169 -9.64 16.58 0.99
N ILE A 170 -8.86 17.02 0.03
CA ILE A 170 -8.76 16.40 -1.30
C ILE A 170 -7.36 15.83 -1.40
N ARG A 171 -7.25 14.56 -1.82
CA ARG A 171 -5.97 13.86 -1.96
C ARG A 171 -5.81 13.32 -3.35
N GLY A 172 -4.59 13.36 -3.84
CA GLY A 172 -4.17 12.70 -5.06
C GLY A 172 -2.85 12.00 -4.85
N GLY A 173 -2.64 10.90 -5.53
CA GLY A 173 -1.37 10.18 -5.46
C GLY A 173 -1.08 9.41 -6.74
N PHE A 174 0.19 9.11 -6.94
CA PHE A 174 0.66 8.33 -8.07
C PHE A 174 1.75 7.36 -7.63
N ASN A 175 1.59 6.10 -8.00
CA ASN A 175 2.53 5.02 -7.74
C ASN A 175 3.14 4.55 -9.06
N PHE A 176 4.44 4.79 -9.23
CA PHE A 176 5.16 4.45 -10.46
C PHE A 176 5.27 2.93 -10.66
N GLN A 177 5.51 2.15 -9.61
CA GLN A 177 5.57 0.70 -9.71
C GLN A 177 4.29 0.13 -10.29
N ARG A 178 3.13 0.49 -9.74
CA ARG A 178 1.83 0.04 -10.28
C ARG A 178 1.64 0.46 -11.73
N ARG A 179 2.07 1.68 -12.07
CA ARG A 179 2.00 2.16 -13.45
C ARG A 179 2.77 1.27 -14.39
N PHE A 180 3.95 0.85 -14.00
CA PHE A 180 4.80 0.01 -14.86
C PHE A 180 4.37 -1.45 -14.87
N ASP A 181 3.94 -2.01 -13.73
CA ASP A 181 3.66 -3.44 -13.59
C ASP A 181 2.25 -3.86 -14.01
N MET A 182 1.28 -2.95 -13.92
CA MET A 182 -0.16 -3.28 -14.07
C MET A 182 -0.80 -2.65 -15.31
N THR A 183 0.01 -2.14 -16.24
CA THR A 183 -0.45 -1.61 -17.53
C THR A 183 0.01 -2.51 -18.66
N ILE A 184 -0.69 -2.40 -19.81
CA ILE A 184 -0.28 -2.98 -21.09
C ILE A 184 0.05 -1.84 -22.06
N ASP A 185 0.94 -2.08 -23.02
CA ASP A 185 1.42 -1.06 -23.95
C ASP A 185 0.30 -0.40 -24.75
N SER A 186 -0.73 -1.15 -25.11
CA SER A 186 -1.87 -0.66 -25.89
C SER A 186 -2.85 0.20 -25.06
N TYR A 187 -2.87 0.04 -23.73
CA TYR A 187 -3.80 0.76 -22.86
C TYR A 187 -3.30 0.85 -21.42
N SER A 188 -3.02 2.04 -20.97
CA SER A 188 -2.52 2.27 -19.61
C SER A 188 -3.58 2.78 -18.62
N GLY A 189 -4.69 3.33 -19.10
CA GLY A 189 -5.79 3.82 -18.27
C GLY A 189 -5.34 4.72 -17.12
N MET A 190 -6.04 4.63 -15.99
CA MET A 190 -5.75 5.37 -14.75
C MET A 190 -4.87 4.59 -13.76
N VAL A 191 -4.28 3.47 -14.16
CA VAL A 191 -3.44 2.64 -13.28
C VAL A 191 -2.31 3.45 -12.66
N GLY A 192 -2.09 3.25 -11.38
CA GLY A 192 -1.10 4.00 -10.58
C GLY A 192 -1.69 5.26 -9.93
N PHE A 193 -2.78 5.83 -10.43
CA PHE A 193 -3.43 6.98 -9.81
C PHE A 193 -4.34 6.57 -8.65
N SER A 194 -4.39 7.43 -7.63
CA SER A 194 -5.30 7.33 -6.51
C SER A 194 -5.88 8.70 -6.17
N PHE A 195 -7.14 8.73 -5.76
CA PHE A 195 -7.85 9.94 -5.36
C PHE A 195 -8.55 9.68 -4.03
N GLY A 196 -8.66 10.70 -3.20
CA GLY A 196 -9.32 10.60 -1.92
C GLY A 196 -10.00 11.89 -1.51
N LEU A 197 -11.08 11.74 -0.78
CA LEU A 197 -11.80 12.82 -0.12
C LEU A 197 -11.89 12.52 1.37
N GLY A 198 -11.84 13.55 2.19
CA GLY A 198 -12.00 13.40 3.63
C GLY A 198 -12.73 14.60 4.21
N ILE A 199 -13.57 14.33 5.21
CA ILE A 199 -14.29 15.37 5.94
C ILE A 199 -14.17 15.10 7.44
N ASN A 200 -13.84 16.14 8.20
CA ASN A 200 -13.90 16.12 9.66
C ASN A 200 -15.22 16.72 10.12
N VAL A 201 -16.00 15.92 10.81
CA VAL A 201 -17.27 16.36 11.42
C VAL A 201 -17.14 16.17 12.92
N SER A 202 -16.93 17.26 13.65
CA SER A 202 -16.71 17.24 15.11
C SER A 202 -15.52 16.32 15.49
N LYS A 203 -15.79 15.21 16.14
CA LYS A 203 -14.80 14.23 16.65
C LYS A 203 -14.55 13.06 15.70
N ILE A 204 -15.24 13.02 14.57
CA ILE A 204 -15.21 11.91 13.63
C ILE A 204 -14.67 12.38 12.28
N LYS A 205 -13.77 11.60 11.70
CA LYS A 205 -13.24 11.79 10.36
C LYS A 205 -13.77 10.70 9.44
N PHE A 206 -14.46 11.11 8.40
CA PHE A 206 -14.88 10.25 7.29
C PHE A 206 -13.90 10.41 6.14
N SER A 207 -13.56 9.32 5.50
CA SER A 207 -12.70 9.35 4.32
C SER A 207 -13.17 8.33 3.29
N TYR A 208 -13.10 8.73 2.04
CA TYR A 208 -13.30 7.87 0.88
C TYR A 208 -12.05 7.94 0.02
N SER A 209 -11.60 6.83 -0.50
CA SER A 209 -10.54 6.78 -1.50
C SER A 209 -10.82 5.77 -2.59
N ARG A 210 -10.33 6.08 -3.78
CA ARG A 210 -10.34 5.22 -4.94
C ARG A 210 -8.94 5.11 -5.49
N SER A 211 -8.46 3.88 -5.64
CA SER A 211 -7.15 3.58 -6.23
C SER A 211 -7.35 2.71 -7.47
N SER A 212 -6.81 3.17 -8.58
CA SER A 212 -6.75 2.38 -9.81
C SER A 212 -5.60 1.41 -9.72
N TYR A 213 -5.91 0.19 -9.29
CA TYR A 213 -4.92 -0.83 -8.98
C TYR A 213 -4.50 -1.59 -10.23
N HIS A 214 -5.46 -1.98 -11.05
CA HIS A 214 -5.28 -2.76 -12.26
C HIS A 214 -6.27 -2.27 -13.32
N LEU A 215 -6.01 -2.58 -14.58
CA LEU A 215 -6.90 -2.21 -15.70
C LEU A 215 -8.32 -2.75 -15.54
N SER A 216 -8.47 -3.93 -14.95
CA SER A 216 -9.76 -4.59 -14.73
C SER A 216 -10.45 -4.23 -13.43
N GLY A 217 -9.79 -3.48 -12.51
CA GLY A 217 -10.39 -3.22 -11.20
C GLY A 217 -9.83 -2.01 -10.45
N ASN A 218 -10.73 -1.32 -9.77
CA ASN A 218 -10.42 -0.22 -8.87
C ASN A 218 -10.80 -0.61 -7.44
N LEU A 219 -9.94 -0.28 -6.49
CA LEU A 219 -10.23 -0.45 -5.06
C LEU A 219 -10.91 0.82 -4.53
N ASN A 220 -12.07 0.66 -3.93
CA ASN A 220 -12.76 1.72 -3.19
C ASN A 220 -12.68 1.45 -1.70
N THR A 221 -12.27 2.43 -0.92
CA THR A 221 -12.13 2.32 0.54
C THR A 221 -12.92 3.41 1.25
N PHE A 222 -13.74 3.02 2.20
CA PHE A 222 -14.42 3.93 3.12
C PHE A 222 -13.82 3.75 4.51
N SER A 223 -13.52 4.85 5.18
CA SER A 223 -12.93 4.82 6.53
C SER A 223 -13.65 5.79 7.45
N ILE A 224 -13.87 5.36 8.68
CA ILE A 224 -14.35 6.19 9.77
C ILE A 224 -13.29 6.15 10.86
N ASN A 225 -12.79 7.32 11.26
CA ASN A 225 -11.77 7.44 12.27
C ASN A 225 -12.21 8.38 13.37
N THR A 226 -11.89 8.02 14.61
CA THR A 226 -12.08 8.88 15.77
C THR A 226 -10.92 8.70 16.74
N ASN A 227 -10.68 9.69 17.59
CA ASN A 227 -9.71 9.60 18.67
C ASN A 227 -10.44 9.53 20.01
N LEU A 228 -10.16 8.51 20.80
CA LEU A 228 -10.79 8.29 22.11
C LEU A 228 -10.51 9.43 23.09
N SER A 229 -9.35 10.08 23.01
CA SER A 229 -9.04 11.26 23.81
C SER A 229 -10.02 12.42 23.60
N ASN A 230 -10.69 12.50 22.43
CA ASN A 230 -11.74 13.49 22.18
C ASN A 230 -13.00 13.27 23.03
N PHE A 231 -13.17 12.09 23.63
CA PHE A 231 -14.31 11.70 24.45
C PHE A 231 -13.99 11.70 25.95
N GLY A 232 -12.75 12.12 26.34
CA GLY A 232 -12.33 12.18 27.73
C GLY A 232 -11.97 10.84 28.36
N ILE A 233 -11.65 9.84 27.49
CA ILE A 233 -11.18 8.51 27.86
C ILE A 233 -9.67 8.44 27.63
#